data_271807c4426534223d61b4763610a220
#
_entry.id   271807c4426534223d61b4763610a220
#
_cell.length_a   1.000
_cell.length_b   1.000
_cell.length_c   1.000
_cell.angle_alpha   90.00
_cell.angle_beta   90.00
_cell.angle_gamma   90.00
#
_symmetry.space_group_name_H-M   'P 1'
#
loop_
_entity.id
_entity.type
_entity.pdbx_description
1 polymer ?
#
loop_
_entity_poly.entity_id
_entity_poly.type
_entity_poly.pdbx_seq_one_letter_code
_entity_poly.pdbx_strand_id
1 'polypeptide(L)'
;EKHEWARSIRDAAVTKAQPWLDMSDDSLWDLMMGPNIPRTWHVWSDGHCPSCKQDVRMYDWIADPWKHPWKLQCPKCAERFPKNDFEKFHRSGFDEHGVFQSDRADRSLLFNTGHPDPADPLHTFGVDDGDGYVADGHRWRFIGYYVIFGHWKKWVHAGIENLSAAYAVTGDARYAYKAAILLDRVGDLYPSFDFHTQGGWVYEITSGTRGQVSTWHDACEEVRAMAYAYDRIYDGAKAQEPALAAFLSRQAAAYKLTNTKATWADIQRNIESGIFEDTLAHRNRIESNYPRTDMTNLVINAVLRWPSNREAVLSDLDAIIEKSTAVDGMSGEKGLAGYSSIAPSALAEIMIQMVRLDPEFLKTVVDLRPSFHQAFRFNIDTRCMEEWYPRVGDTGAFGRKNSRYAGLSFTPDSAADGSPYSFFWKLYEVTNDPALVQVMYLSNEAKLDGLPHDLFGEDPEIFQSRVKEVIDREGTEINLGSVNKQNWCLAILRSGEGADRRALWIDYDSGGGHGHMDGMNIGYFSKGLDLVPDFGYPPVGYGGWT
;
A
#
# COMPACT_ATOMS: atom_id res chain seq x y z
N GLU A 1 5.74 -27.08 -6.25
CA GLU A 1 5.81 -28.17 -5.25
C GLU A 1 7.23 -28.70 -5.01
N LYS A 2 8.17 -28.57 -5.98
CA LYS A 2 9.54 -29.05 -5.91
C LYS A 2 10.37 -28.36 -4.80
N HIS A 3 10.20 -27.05 -4.62
CA HIS A 3 11.01 -26.23 -3.72
C HIS A 3 10.28 -25.91 -2.42
N GLU A 4 10.95 -26.01 -1.28
CA GLU A 4 10.38 -25.77 0.05
C GLU A 4 9.93 -24.30 0.23
N TRP A 5 10.76 -23.36 -0.21
CA TRP A 5 10.40 -21.93 -0.17
C TRP A 5 9.12 -21.63 -0.95
N ALA A 6 8.93 -22.26 -2.12
CA ALA A 6 7.73 -22.06 -2.94
C ALA A 6 6.47 -22.65 -2.27
N ARG A 7 6.61 -23.84 -1.64
CA ARG A 7 5.52 -24.39 -0.82
C ARG A 7 5.17 -23.48 0.34
N SER A 8 6.19 -22.96 1.03
CA SER A 8 6.00 -22.03 2.16
C SER A 8 5.21 -20.77 1.75
N ILE A 9 5.55 -20.16 0.62
CA ILE A 9 4.84 -18.97 0.09
C ILE A 9 3.39 -19.32 -0.26
N ARG A 10 3.16 -20.44 -0.98
CA ARG A 10 1.81 -20.92 -1.32
C ARG A 10 0.98 -21.17 -0.06
N ASP A 11 1.52 -21.92 0.89
CA ASP A 11 0.80 -22.34 2.10
C ASP A 11 0.49 -21.14 3.00
N ALA A 12 1.39 -20.15 3.02
CA ALA A 12 1.13 -18.88 3.70
C ALA A 12 -0.03 -18.09 3.06
N ALA A 13 -0.10 -18.03 1.72
CA ALA A 13 -1.20 -17.38 1.02
C ALA A 13 -2.54 -18.08 1.28
N VAL A 14 -2.56 -19.42 1.22
CA VAL A 14 -3.75 -20.23 1.56
C VAL A 14 -4.19 -19.98 3.00
N THR A 15 -3.26 -20.01 3.94
CA THR A 15 -3.54 -19.77 5.36
C THR A 15 -4.13 -18.38 5.61
N LYS A 16 -3.56 -17.35 4.95
CA LYS A 16 -4.08 -15.98 5.06
C LYS A 16 -5.50 -15.83 4.51
N ALA A 17 -5.84 -16.53 3.43
CA ALA A 17 -7.16 -16.46 2.80
C ALA A 17 -8.24 -17.27 3.52
N GLN A 18 -7.86 -18.26 4.34
CA GLN A 18 -8.77 -19.22 4.96
C GLN A 18 -9.94 -18.58 5.74
N PRO A 19 -9.74 -17.50 6.54
CA PRO A 19 -10.84 -16.89 7.28
C PRO A 19 -12.01 -16.43 6.39
N TRP A 20 -11.72 -15.88 5.21
CA TRP A 20 -12.76 -15.46 4.25
C TRP A 20 -13.35 -16.63 3.47
N LEU A 21 -12.54 -17.64 3.18
CA LEU A 21 -13.05 -18.86 2.53
C LEU A 21 -14.10 -19.57 3.40
N ASP A 22 -13.91 -19.56 4.71
CA ASP A 22 -14.81 -20.22 5.68
C ASP A 22 -16.09 -19.40 5.97
N MET A 23 -16.13 -18.11 5.64
CA MET A 23 -17.34 -17.31 5.78
C MET A 23 -18.43 -17.80 4.84
N SER A 24 -19.71 -17.71 5.29
CA SER A 24 -20.84 -17.83 4.38
C SER A 24 -20.83 -16.70 3.34
N ASP A 25 -21.46 -16.93 2.18
CA ASP A 25 -21.54 -15.91 1.13
C ASP A 25 -22.30 -14.67 1.62
N ASP A 26 -23.36 -14.85 2.40
CA ASP A 26 -24.12 -13.75 2.99
C ASP A 26 -23.25 -12.94 3.98
N SER A 27 -22.49 -13.61 4.85
CA SER A 27 -21.57 -12.92 5.79
C SER A 27 -20.46 -12.16 5.06
N LEU A 28 -19.94 -12.73 3.99
CA LEU A 28 -18.90 -12.11 3.18
C LEU A 28 -19.42 -10.84 2.45
N TRP A 29 -20.62 -10.94 1.88
CA TRP A 29 -21.30 -9.83 1.22
C TRP A 29 -21.61 -8.69 2.21
N ASP A 30 -22.02 -9.03 3.43
CA ASP A 30 -22.32 -8.07 4.52
C ASP A 30 -21.07 -7.35 5.07
N LEU A 31 -19.86 -7.78 4.73
CA LEU A 31 -18.64 -7.09 5.16
C LEU A 31 -18.54 -5.66 4.61
N MET A 32 -19.08 -5.38 3.43
CA MET A 32 -18.97 -4.03 2.85
C MET A 32 -19.96 -3.08 3.51
N MET A 33 -19.43 -2.11 4.27
CA MET A 33 -20.23 -1.06 4.91
C MET A 33 -20.73 -0.02 3.89
N GLY A 34 -21.82 0.66 4.23
CA GLY A 34 -22.34 1.76 3.40
C GLY A 34 -21.56 3.07 3.56
N PRO A 35 -21.78 4.05 2.68
CA PRO A 35 -21.02 5.31 2.63
C PRO A 35 -21.31 6.26 3.79
N ASN A 36 -22.44 6.12 4.47
CA ASN A 36 -22.91 7.08 5.48
C ASN A 36 -22.31 6.91 6.87
N ILE A 37 -21.39 5.96 7.06
CA ILE A 37 -20.59 5.88 8.30
C ILE A 37 -19.48 6.92 8.23
N PRO A 38 -19.34 7.81 9.22
CA PRO A 38 -18.22 8.72 9.31
C PRO A 38 -16.89 7.96 9.35
N ARG A 39 -15.89 8.48 8.65
CA ARG A 39 -14.55 7.89 8.55
C ARG A 39 -13.53 8.92 8.98
N THR A 40 -12.50 8.51 9.72
CA THR A 40 -11.43 9.43 10.12
C THR A 40 -10.07 8.76 10.05
N TRP A 41 -9.06 9.59 9.74
CA TRP A 41 -7.67 9.18 9.72
C TRP A 41 -7.08 9.03 11.12
N HIS A 42 -7.61 9.75 12.09
CA HIS A 42 -7.16 9.73 13.48
C HIS A 42 -8.31 9.48 14.45
N VAL A 43 -8.02 8.84 15.56
CA VAL A 43 -8.98 8.74 16.66
C VAL A 43 -9.17 10.11 17.31
N TRP A 44 -8.07 10.76 17.64
CA TRP A 44 -8.04 12.11 18.20
C TRP A 44 -6.68 12.76 17.94
N SER A 45 -6.68 14.05 17.63
CA SER A 45 -5.49 14.77 17.18
C SER A 45 -4.36 14.84 18.20
N ASP A 46 -4.68 15.03 19.47
CA ASP A 46 -3.67 15.12 20.54
C ASP A 46 -3.32 13.76 21.17
N GLY A 47 -4.02 12.70 20.81
CA GLY A 47 -3.58 11.33 20.99
C GLY A 47 -3.64 10.74 22.38
N HIS A 48 -4.43 11.23 23.35
CA HIS A 48 -4.54 10.52 24.62
C HIS A 48 -5.74 9.56 24.68
N CYS A 49 -5.62 8.54 25.52
CA CYS A 49 -6.72 7.64 25.82
C CYS A 49 -7.67 8.27 26.85
N PRO A 50 -9.01 8.28 26.64
CA PRO A 50 -9.93 8.89 27.59
C PRO A 50 -9.98 8.17 28.95
N SER A 51 -9.58 6.90 29.00
CA SER A 51 -9.55 6.11 30.25
C SER A 51 -8.26 6.32 31.04
N CYS A 52 -7.10 6.00 30.47
CA CYS A 52 -5.84 6.06 31.21
C CYS A 52 -5.10 7.40 31.09
N LYS A 53 -5.58 8.31 30.27
CA LYS A 53 -5.00 9.65 30.01
C LYS A 53 -3.57 9.63 29.46
N GLN A 54 -3.04 8.47 29.07
CA GLN A 54 -1.71 8.35 28.45
C GLN A 54 -1.78 8.65 26.96
N ASP A 55 -0.70 9.20 26.41
CA ASP A 55 -0.58 9.47 24.99
C ASP A 55 -0.63 8.20 24.16
N VAL A 56 -1.44 8.22 23.12
CA VAL A 56 -1.53 7.19 22.10
C VAL A 56 -1.32 7.86 20.76
N ARG A 57 -0.21 7.54 20.12
CA ARG A 57 0.14 8.13 18.81
C ARG A 57 -0.87 7.74 17.74
N MET A 58 -0.87 8.49 16.67
CA MET A 58 -1.78 8.43 15.53
C MET A 58 -2.13 7.01 15.08
N TYR A 59 -1.14 6.16 14.85
CA TYR A 59 -1.34 4.81 14.33
C TYR A 59 -1.22 3.69 15.39
N ASP A 60 -1.08 4.05 16.66
CA ASP A 60 -0.86 3.07 17.73
C ASP A 60 -2.16 2.42 18.21
N TRP A 61 -3.33 2.99 17.89
CA TRP A 61 -4.62 2.39 18.23
C TRP A 61 -4.78 1.03 17.53
N ILE A 62 -5.10 -0.01 18.33
CA ILE A 62 -5.18 -1.37 17.81
C ILE A 62 -6.60 -1.63 17.28
N ALA A 63 -6.72 -1.78 15.96
CA ALA A 63 -7.91 -2.24 15.27
C ALA A 63 -7.72 -3.71 14.88
N ASP A 64 -8.34 -4.64 15.59
CA ASP A 64 -8.33 -6.07 15.27
C ASP A 64 -9.78 -6.55 15.11
N PRO A 65 -10.35 -6.47 13.89
CA PRO A 65 -11.74 -6.81 13.66
C PRO A 65 -12.04 -8.30 13.85
N TRP A 66 -11.05 -9.18 13.74
CA TRP A 66 -11.20 -10.61 13.96
C TRP A 66 -11.41 -10.98 15.42
N LYS A 67 -10.68 -10.30 16.33
CA LYS A 67 -10.81 -10.56 17.78
C LYS A 67 -11.86 -9.67 18.44
N HIS A 68 -11.97 -8.44 17.96
CA HIS A 68 -12.78 -7.39 18.60
C HIS A 68 -13.50 -6.56 17.53
N PRO A 69 -14.53 -7.13 16.83
CA PRO A 69 -15.29 -6.42 15.84
C PRO A 69 -15.88 -5.13 16.43
N TRP A 70 -15.86 -4.07 15.64
CA TRP A 70 -16.37 -2.74 15.98
C TRP A 70 -15.72 -2.11 17.22
N LYS A 71 -14.50 -2.52 17.58
CA LYS A 71 -13.75 -2.00 18.73
C LYS A 71 -12.32 -1.60 18.35
N LEU A 72 -11.85 -0.52 18.97
CA LEU A 72 -10.43 -0.20 19.04
C LEU A 72 -9.92 -0.49 20.45
N GLN A 73 -8.67 -0.88 20.56
CA GLN A 73 -8.01 -1.11 21.84
C GLN A 73 -6.89 -0.10 22.07
N CYS A 74 -6.85 0.50 23.25
CA CYS A 74 -5.73 1.32 23.69
C CYS A 74 -4.48 0.45 23.90
N PRO A 75 -3.31 0.77 23.30
CA PRO A 75 -2.09 -0.01 23.48
C PRO A 75 -1.48 0.14 24.88
N LYS A 76 -1.91 1.13 25.67
CA LYS A 76 -1.36 1.44 26.99
C LYS A 76 -2.11 0.73 28.14
N CYS A 77 -3.44 0.78 28.12
CA CYS A 77 -4.27 0.21 29.18
C CYS A 77 -5.15 -0.97 28.76
N ALA A 78 -5.08 -1.36 27.49
CA ALA A 78 -5.89 -2.41 26.88
C ALA A 78 -7.42 -2.18 26.90
N GLU A 79 -7.88 -1.02 27.33
CA GLU A 79 -9.30 -0.65 27.27
C GLU A 79 -9.79 -0.57 25.82
N ARG A 80 -11.05 -1.01 25.63
CA ARG A 80 -11.68 -1.07 24.32
C ARG A 80 -12.78 -0.04 24.16
N PHE A 81 -12.84 0.58 22.99
CA PHE A 81 -13.82 1.60 22.62
C PHE A 81 -14.41 1.31 21.23
N PRO A 82 -15.67 1.75 20.97
CA PRO A 82 -16.59 2.38 21.89
C PRO A 82 -17.10 1.41 22.95
N LYS A 83 -17.71 1.94 24.03
CA LYS A 83 -18.28 1.14 25.10
C LYS A 83 -19.68 0.61 24.81
N ASN A 84 -20.40 1.21 23.87
CA ASN A 84 -21.67 0.68 23.36
C ASN A 84 -21.48 -0.47 22.38
N ASP A 85 -22.54 -1.22 22.14
CA ASP A 85 -22.64 -2.22 21.07
C ASP A 85 -22.91 -1.50 19.74
N PHE A 86 -21.83 -1.05 19.09
CA PHE A 86 -21.97 -0.30 17.83
C PHE A 86 -22.45 -1.18 16.68
N GLU A 87 -22.13 -2.45 16.63
CA GLU A 87 -22.63 -3.34 15.58
C GLU A 87 -24.16 -3.41 15.56
N LYS A 88 -24.75 -3.60 16.75
CA LYS A 88 -26.20 -3.64 16.90
C LYS A 88 -26.84 -2.29 16.55
N PHE A 89 -26.21 -1.18 16.97
CA PHE A 89 -26.66 0.16 16.61
C PHE A 89 -26.61 0.37 15.08
N HIS A 90 -25.52 0.02 14.45
CA HIS A 90 -25.33 0.11 13.00
C HIS A 90 -26.38 -0.71 12.23
N ARG A 91 -26.56 -1.98 12.60
CA ARG A 91 -27.56 -2.84 11.95
C ARG A 91 -29.00 -2.33 12.13
N SER A 92 -29.31 -1.68 13.25
CA SER A 92 -30.64 -1.13 13.48
C SER A 92 -31.00 0.03 12.57
N GLY A 93 -30.01 0.68 11.97
CA GLY A 93 -30.18 1.83 11.07
C GLY A 93 -30.21 1.47 9.58
N PHE A 94 -30.20 0.20 9.18
CA PHE A 94 -30.21 -0.16 7.77
C PHE A 94 -31.52 0.22 7.08
N ASP A 95 -31.38 0.80 5.91
CA ASP A 95 -32.49 1.03 4.98
C ASP A 95 -32.78 -0.23 4.13
N GLU A 96 -33.70 -0.09 3.18
CA GLU A 96 -34.11 -1.17 2.29
C GLU A 96 -33.04 -1.62 1.27
N HIS A 97 -31.96 -0.85 1.15
CA HIS A 97 -30.79 -1.14 0.31
C HIS A 97 -29.62 -1.72 1.14
N GLY A 98 -29.84 -1.96 2.44
CA GLY A 98 -28.81 -2.44 3.36
C GLY A 98 -27.74 -1.39 3.69
N VAL A 99 -28.07 -0.11 3.53
CA VAL A 99 -27.17 1.02 3.80
C VAL A 99 -27.55 1.66 5.13
N PHE A 100 -26.57 1.87 5.98
CA PHE A 100 -26.76 2.52 7.28
C PHE A 100 -27.20 3.96 7.13
N GLN A 101 -28.25 4.32 7.89
CA GLN A 101 -28.79 5.69 8.03
C GLN A 101 -28.83 6.00 9.53
N SER A 102 -28.01 6.95 9.96
CA SER A 102 -27.85 7.26 11.40
C SER A 102 -29.11 7.81 12.06
N ASP A 103 -29.99 8.47 11.30
CA ASP A 103 -31.29 9.01 11.74
C ASP A 103 -32.35 7.91 11.96
N ARG A 104 -32.17 6.74 11.36
CA ARG A 104 -33.06 5.57 11.52
C ARG A 104 -32.61 4.64 12.64
N ALA A 105 -31.34 4.76 13.07
CA ALA A 105 -30.76 3.85 14.04
C ALA A 105 -31.37 4.01 15.45
N ASP A 106 -31.50 2.89 16.15
CA ASP A 106 -32.07 2.83 17.49
C ASP A 106 -31.11 3.45 18.53
N ARG A 107 -31.35 4.71 18.86
CA ARG A 107 -30.52 5.46 19.81
C ARG A 107 -30.60 4.93 21.25
N SER A 108 -31.57 4.06 21.59
CA SER A 108 -31.61 3.40 22.90
C SER A 108 -30.44 2.44 23.12
N LEU A 109 -29.71 2.07 22.04
CA LEU A 109 -28.50 1.23 22.09
C LEU A 109 -27.21 2.04 22.42
N LEU A 110 -27.32 3.36 22.50
CA LEU A 110 -26.18 4.26 22.76
C LEU A 110 -25.93 4.43 24.27
N PHE A 111 -25.47 3.37 24.89
CA PHE A 111 -25.05 3.38 26.30
C PHE A 111 -23.83 2.46 26.51
N ASN A 112 -23.08 2.70 27.57
CA ASN A 112 -21.98 1.84 27.98
C ASN A 112 -22.52 0.49 28.49
N THR A 113 -22.30 -0.57 27.74
CA THR A 113 -22.84 -1.90 28.04
C THR A 113 -22.32 -2.49 29.36
N GLY A 114 -21.18 -2.01 29.87
CA GLY A 114 -20.67 -2.35 31.20
C GLY A 114 -21.36 -1.59 32.35
N HIS A 115 -22.09 -0.52 32.06
CA HIS A 115 -22.79 0.36 32.97
C HIS A 115 -24.20 0.68 32.47
N PRO A 116 -25.11 -0.32 32.46
CA PRO A 116 -26.42 -0.18 31.80
C PRO A 116 -27.42 0.68 32.58
N ASP A 117 -27.18 0.94 33.85
CA ASP A 117 -28.07 1.79 34.67
C ASP A 117 -27.93 3.26 34.25
N PRO A 118 -29.01 3.93 33.79
CA PRO A 118 -28.96 5.35 33.44
C PRO A 118 -28.52 6.28 34.59
N ALA A 119 -28.64 5.84 35.83
CA ALA A 119 -28.16 6.60 36.98
C ALA A 119 -26.64 6.45 37.22
N ASP A 120 -25.99 5.51 36.57
CA ASP A 120 -24.53 5.31 36.70
C ASP A 120 -23.77 6.44 35.97
N PRO A 121 -22.85 7.15 36.65
CA PRO A 121 -22.05 8.20 36.00
C PRO A 121 -21.26 7.73 34.76
N LEU A 122 -20.99 6.44 34.64
CA LEU A 122 -20.29 5.86 33.48
C LEU A 122 -21.22 5.37 32.38
N HIS A 123 -22.53 5.58 32.49
CA HIS A 123 -23.52 5.13 31.51
C HIS A 123 -23.24 5.64 30.09
N THR A 124 -22.76 6.86 29.97
CA THR A 124 -22.44 7.49 28.67
C THR A 124 -20.93 7.51 28.37
N PHE A 125 -20.09 7.02 29.27
CA PHE A 125 -18.63 7.04 29.08
C PHE A 125 -18.22 6.17 27.88
N GLY A 126 -17.47 6.75 26.94
CA GLY A 126 -16.90 6.05 25.80
C GLY A 126 -17.92 5.58 24.76
N VAL A 127 -19.13 6.14 24.76
CA VAL A 127 -20.20 5.84 23.79
C VAL A 127 -19.93 6.62 22.50
N ASP A 128 -19.95 5.93 21.36
CA ASP A 128 -19.75 6.51 20.02
C ASP A 128 -20.93 6.11 19.14
N ASP A 129 -21.58 7.06 18.51
CA ASP A 129 -22.69 6.85 17.57
C ASP A 129 -22.26 6.90 16.10
N GLY A 130 -20.94 6.93 15.87
CA GLY A 130 -20.30 7.09 14.56
C GLY A 130 -19.69 8.48 14.38
N ASP A 131 -20.22 9.51 15.03
CA ASP A 131 -19.67 10.86 15.01
C ASP A 131 -18.61 11.08 16.13
N GLY A 132 -18.55 10.19 17.07
CA GLY A 132 -17.52 10.11 18.10
C GLY A 132 -18.01 10.30 19.53
N TYR A 133 -17.14 9.90 20.47
CA TYR A 133 -17.32 10.16 21.89
C TYR A 133 -16.83 11.56 22.26
N VAL A 134 -17.64 12.36 22.92
CA VAL A 134 -17.31 13.73 23.35
C VAL A 134 -17.23 13.80 24.87
N ALA A 135 -16.11 14.28 25.41
CA ALA A 135 -15.94 14.57 26.83
C ALA A 135 -14.84 15.65 27.01
N ASP A 136 -14.96 16.47 28.05
CA ASP A 136 -13.96 17.48 28.43
C ASP A 136 -13.54 18.43 27.26
N GLY A 137 -14.45 18.68 26.33
CA GLY A 137 -14.19 19.52 25.15
C GLY A 137 -13.41 18.82 24.01
N HIS A 138 -13.17 17.52 24.15
CA HIS A 138 -12.48 16.70 23.14
C HIS A 138 -13.44 15.67 22.51
N ARG A 139 -13.12 15.27 21.27
CA ARG A 139 -13.88 14.25 20.53
C ARG A 139 -12.95 13.11 20.09
N TRP A 140 -13.30 11.88 20.45
CA TRP A 140 -12.61 10.66 19.99
C TRP A 140 -13.48 9.93 18.97
N ARG A 141 -13.00 9.77 17.76
CA ARG A 141 -13.69 9.10 16.66
C ARG A 141 -13.27 7.64 16.55
N PHE A 142 -13.67 6.83 17.52
CA PHE A 142 -13.29 5.41 17.55
C PHE A 142 -13.82 4.64 16.36
N ILE A 143 -15.09 4.81 16.05
CA ILE A 143 -15.74 4.14 14.92
C ILE A 143 -15.19 4.66 13.60
N GLY A 144 -15.04 5.97 13.44
CA GLY A 144 -14.49 6.53 12.20
C GLY A 144 -13.11 5.97 11.86
N TYR A 145 -12.23 5.84 12.84
CA TYR A 145 -10.92 5.20 12.66
C TYR A 145 -11.04 3.69 12.42
N TYR A 146 -11.87 2.99 13.18
CA TYR A 146 -12.09 1.55 13.01
C TYR A 146 -12.61 1.21 11.61
N VAL A 147 -13.49 2.02 11.04
CA VAL A 147 -14.04 1.78 9.69
C VAL A 147 -12.93 1.73 8.65
N ILE A 148 -11.94 2.61 8.71
CA ILE A 148 -10.80 2.60 7.78
C ILE A 148 -9.80 1.49 8.15
N PHE A 149 -9.21 1.56 9.35
CA PHE A 149 -8.03 0.75 9.73
C PHE A 149 -8.36 -0.66 10.22
N GLY A 150 -9.62 -0.91 10.59
CA GLY A 150 -10.11 -2.23 10.96
C GLY A 150 -10.96 -2.83 9.85
N HIS A 151 -12.15 -2.28 9.65
CA HIS A 151 -13.16 -2.89 8.80
C HIS A 151 -12.76 -2.93 7.32
N TRP A 152 -12.49 -1.74 6.73
CA TRP A 152 -12.13 -1.64 5.32
C TRP A 152 -10.82 -2.37 5.02
N LYS A 153 -9.72 -1.94 5.67
CA LYS A 153 -8.39 -2.47 5.34
C LYS A 153 -8.21 -3.94 5.71
N LYS A 154 -8.74 -4.39 6.87
CA LYS A 154 -8.45 -5.74 7.39
C LYS A 154 -9.53 -6.79 7.12
N TRP A 155 -10.73 -6.36 6.72
CA TRP A 155 -11.79 -7.30 6.34
C TRP A 155 -12.11 -7.27 4.86
N VAL A 156 -12.48 -6.10 4.31
CA VAL A 156 -12.92 -6.03 2.91
C VAL A 156 -11.73 -6.09 1.96
N HIS A 157 -10.83 -5.12 2.07
CA HIS A 157 -9.69 -4.99 1.16
C HIS A 157 -8.72 -6.17 1.29
N ALA A 158 -8.30 -6.51 2.51
CA ALA A 158 -7.44 -7.68 2.74
C ALA A 158 -8.11 -9.00 2.30
N GLY A 159 -9.45 -9.10 2.37
CA GLY A 159 -10.20 -10.24 1.83
C GLY A 159 -10.03 -10.38 0.33
N ILE A 160 -10.21 -9.29 -0.41
CA ILE A 160 -10.01 -9.25 -1.87
C ILE A 160 -8.59 -9.67 -2.23
N GLU A 161 -7.58 -9.09 -1.58
CA GLU A 161 -6.17 -9.37 -1.87
C GLU A 161 -5.78 -10.82 -1.52
N ASN A 162 -6.09 -11.30 -0.30
CA ASN A 162 -5.69 -12.64 0.12
C ASN A 162 -6.42 -13.75 -0.65
N LEU A 163 -7.72 -13.57 -0.95
CA LEU A 163 -8.46 -14.53 -1.77
C LEU A 163 -7.91 -14.57 -3.20
N SER A 164 -7.62 -13.42 -3.82
CA SER A 164 -7.05 -13.37 -5.17
C SER A 164 -5.65 -13.99 -5.22
N ALA A 165 -4.82 -13.74 -4.20
CA ALA A 165 -3.50 -14.34 -4.09
C ALA A 165 -3.57 -15.87 -3.92
N ALA A 166 -4.48 -16.37 -3.07
CA ALA A 166 -4.69 -17.81 -2.91
C ALA A 166 -5.18 -18.46 -4.19
N TYR A 167 -6.07 -17.81 -4.94
CA TYR A 167 -6.47 -18.29 -6.28
C TYR A 167 -5.28 -18.37 -7.22
N ALA A 168 -4.49 -17.32 -7.33
CA ALA A 168 -3.35 -17.28 -8.23
C ALA A 168 -2.32 -18.39 -7.99
N VAL A 169 -2.09 -18.76 -6.72
CA VAL A 169 -1.09 -19.79 -6.37
C VAL A 169 -1.65 -21.22 -6.32
N THR A 170 -2.98 -21.40 -6.32
CA THR A 170 -3.61 -22.72 -6.22
C THR A 170 -4.45 -23.11 -7.44
N GLY A 171 -4.99 -22.15 -8.16
CA GLY A 171 -6.01 -22.37 -9.20
C GLY A 171 -7.37 -22.78 -8.65
N ASP A 172 -7.59 -22.78 -7.34
CA ASP A 172 -8.86 -23.20 -6.74
C ASP A 172 -9.91 -22.10 -6.89
N ALA A 173 -10.88 -22.34 -7.78
CA ALA A 173 -11.92 -21.40 -8.14
C ALA A 173 -12.81 -20.92 -6.96
N ARG A 174 -12.82 -21.63 -5.83
CA ARG A 174 -13.53 -21.18 -4.62
C ARG A 174 -13.01 -19.83 -4.12
N TYR A 175 -11.71 -19.61 -4.20
CA TYR A 175 -11.12 -18.32 -3.82
C TYR A 175 -11.56 -17.19 -4.77
N ALA A 176 -11.54 -17.46 -6.07
CA ALA A 176 -12.00 -16.48 -7.07
C ALA A 176 -13.48 -16.14 -6.89
N TYR A 177 -14.32 -17.14 -6.62
CA TYR A 177 -15.73 -16.96 -6.31
C TYR A 177 -15.96 -16.02 -5.11
N LYS A 178 -15.27 -16.27 -4.01
CA LYS A 178 -15.38 -15.45 -2.79
C LYS A 178 -14.86 -14.02 -3.00
N ALA A 179 -13.73 -13.85 -3.71
CA ALA A 179 -13.20 -12.55 -4.04
C ALA A 179 -14.16 -11.73 -4.93
N ALA A 180 -14.81 -12.40 -5.89
CA ALA A 180 -15.79 -11.76 -6.75
C ALA A 180 -17.03 -11.25 -5.99
N ILE A 181 -17.49 -11.96 -4.95
CA ILE A 181 -18.56 -11.47 -4.07
C ILE A 181 -18.17 -10.13 -3.42
N LEU A 182 -16.95 -10.04 -2.87
CA LEU A 182 -16.46 -8.81 -2.25
C LEU A 182 -16.33 -7.68 -3.27
N LEU A 183 -15.68 -7.93 -4.41
CA LEU A 183 -15.49 -6.92 -5.46
C LEU A 183 -16.82 -6.42 -6.02
N ASP A 184 -17.77 -7.31 -6.26
CA ASP A 184 -19.09 -6.93 -6.76
C ASP A 184 -19.82 -6.03 -5.75
N ARG A 185 -19.79 -6.38 -4.46
CA ARG A 185 -20.41 -5.54 -3.43
C ARG A 185 -19.69 -4.20 -3.23
N VAL A 186 -18.37 -4.17 -3.35
CA VAL A 186 -17.62 -2.90 -3.41
C VAL A 186 -18.11 -2.07 -4.60
N GLY A 187 -18.25 -2.64 -5.79
CA GLY A 187 -18.77 -1.96 -6.98
C GLY A 187 -20.15 -1.33 -6.80
N ASP A 188 -21.03 -1.93 -5.98
CA ASP A 188 -22.34 -1.36 -5.67
C ASP A 188 -22.26 -0.06 -4.88
N LEU A 189 -21.29 0.10 -4.02
CA LEU A 189 -21.27 1.15 -3.00
C LEU A 189 -20.16 2.19 -3.18
N TYR A 190 -19.05 1.79 -3.78
CA TYR A 190 -17.82 2.58 -3.88
C TYR A 190 -18.02 3.96 -4.53
N PRO A 191 -18.82 4.12 -5.62
CA PRO A 191 -19.08 5.43 -6.21
C PRO A 191 -19.78 6.43 -5.26
N SER A 192 -20.50 5.90 -4.27
CA SER A 192 -21.23 6.70 -3.29
C SER A 192 -20.37 7.20 -2.13
N PHE A 193 -19.15 6.69 -2.00
CA PHE A 193 -18.23 7.16 -0.98
C PHE A 193 -17.59 8.48 -1.40
N ASP A 194 -17.59 9.44 -0.50
CA ASP A 194 -16.88 10.71 -0.64
C ASP A 194 -16.20 11.06 0.68
N PHE A 195 -14.88 10.86 0.74
CA PHE A 195 -14.12 11.15 1.95
C PHE A 195 -14.14 12.65 2.30
N HIS A 196 -14.27 13.54 1.32
CA HIS A 196 -14.30 14.97 1.57
C HIS A 196 -15.48 15.40 2.44
N THR A 197 -16.66 14.81 2.20
CA THR A 197 -17.89 15.17 2.93
C THR A 197 -18.19 14.26 4.12
N GLN A 198 -17.71 13.01 4.07
CA GLN A 198 -18.03 11.95 5.05
C GLN A 198 -16.83 11.55 5.90
N GLY A 199 -15.66 12.07 5.60
CA GLY A 199 -14.42 11.78 6.29
C GLY A 199 -13.90 12.94 7.10
N GLY A 200 -13.06 12.65 8.06
CA GLY A 200 -12.33 13.62 8.86
C GLY A 200 -10.83 13.31 8.89
N TRP A 201 -10.04 14.35 8.93
CA TRP A 201 -8.60 14.27 9.14
C TRP A 201 -8.28 14.55 10.60
N VAL A 202 -7.18 15.23 10.87
CA VAL A 202 -6.81 15.76 12.18
C VAL A 202 -7.65 17.01 12.49
N TYR A 203 -7.89 17.35 13.74
CA TYR A 203 -8.51 18.60 14.21
C TYR A 203 -9.93 18.88 13.70
N GLU A 204 -10.71 17.85 13.41
CA GLU A 204 -12.07 18.02 12.90
C GLU A 204 -12.17 18.77 11.57
N ILE A 205 -11.05 19.07 10.94
CA ILE A 205 -11.01 19.65 9.62
C ILE A 205 -11.34 18.54 8.62
N THR A 206 -12.34 18.77 7.79
CA THR A 206 -12.50 18.00 6.55
C THR A 206 -11.17 18.10 5.83
N SER A 207 -10.52 16.97 5.54
CA SER A 207 -9.26 17.02 4.83
C SER A 207 -9.49 17.73 3.50
N GLY A 208 -8.58 18.61 3.09
CA GLY A 208 -8.58 19.14 1.72
C GLY A 208 -8.39 18.04 0.67
N THR A 209 -8.09 16.83 1.10
CA THR A 209 -7.92 15.65 0.24
C THR A 209 -9.26 14.99 -0.01
N ARG A 210 -9.49 14.61 -1.25
CA ARG A 210 -10.61 13.77 -1.65
C ARG A 210 -10.23 12.31 -1.44
N GLY A 211 -11.22 11.44 -1.51
CA GLY A 211 -11.05 10.01 -1.34
C GLY A 211 -12.39 9.31 -1.49
N GLN A 212 -12.40 8.04 -1.29
CA GLN A 212 -13.60 7.21 -1.26
C GLN A 212 -13.80 6.66 0.16
N VAL A 213 -13.49 5.39 0.42
CA VAL A 213 -13.52 4.84 1.79
C VAL A 213 -12.38 5.42 2.61
N SER A 214 -11.18 5.41 2.07
CA SER A 214 -9.99 6.07 2.62
C SER A 214 -9.59 7.29 1.79
N THR A 215 -8.45 7.87 2.05
CA THR A 215 -7.98 9.08 1.37
C THR A 215 -6.49 8.99 1.04
N TRP A 216 -6.02 9.92 0.21
CA TRP A 216 -4.61 10.12 -0.15
C TRP A 216 -4.00 8.88 -0.83
N HIS A 217 -2.75 8.53 -0.45
CA HIS A 217 -2.05 7.38 -1.02
C HIS A 217 -2.78 6.06 -0.78
N ASP A 218 -3.46 5.90 0.35
CA ASP A 218 -4.24 4.69 0.63
C ASP A 218 -5.36 4.51 -0.40
N ALA A 219 -6.17 5.52 -0.68
CA ALA A 219 -7.22 5.42 -1.69
C ALA A 219 -6.66 5.04 -3.07
N CYS A 220 -5.51 5.58 -3.42
CA CYS A 220 -4.81 5.30 -4.67
C CYS A 220 -4.32 3.84 -4.75
N GLU A 221 -3.64 3.37 -3.70
CA GLU A 221 -3.06 2.03 -3.63
C GLU A 221 -4.13 0.95 -3.51
N GLU A 222 -5.20 1.20 -2.74
CA GLU A 222 -6.33 0.29 -2.57
C GLU A 222 -7.04 -0.01 -3.90
N VAL A 223 -7.29 1.00 -4.72
CA VAL A 223 -7.90 0.80 -6.05
C VAL A 223 -6.97 0.01 -6.97
N ARG A 224 -5.68 0.31 -6.95
CA ARG A 224 -4.68 -0.42 -7.75
C ARG A 224 -4.60 -1.88 -7.36
N ALA A 225 -4.61 -2.18 -6.06
CA ALA A 225 -4.63 -3.54 -5.56
C ALA A 225 -5.93 -4.29 -5.93
N MET A 226 -7.09 -3.60 -5.89
CA MET A 226 -8.35 -4.17 -6.38
C MET A 226 -8.30 -4.46 -7.89
N ALA A 227 -7.65 -3.62 -8.69
CA ALA A 227 -7.48 -3.87 -10.12
C ALA A 227 -6.63 -5.12 -10.40
N TYR A 228 -5.51 -5.28 -9.71
CA TYR A 228 -4.71 -6.50 -9.79
C TYR A 228 -5.47 -7.74 -9.30
N ALA A 229 -6.22 -7.61 -8.21
CA ALA A 229 -7.02 -8.72 -7.69
C ALA A 229 -8.11 -9.15 -8.68
N TYR A 230 -8.78 -8.19 -9.30
CA TYR A 230 -9.81 -8.44 -10.32
C TYR A 230 -9.22 -9.17 -11.54
N ASP A 231 -8.10 -8.69 -12.08
CA ASP A 231 -7.41 -9.33 -13.19
C ASP A 231 -7.04 -10.79 -12.86
N ARG A 232 -6.48 -11.03 -11.68
CA ARG A 232 -6.09 -12.37 -11.23
C ARG A 232 -7.26 -13.35 -11.17
N ILE A 233 -8.42 -12.92 -10.70
CA ILE A 233 -9.57 -13.83 -10.47
C ILE A 233 -10.51 -13.93 -11.66
N TYR A 234 -10.35 -13.13 -12.71
CA TYR A 234 -11.33 -12.95 -13.78
C TYR A 234 -11.82 -14.28 -14.37
N ASP A 235 -10.91 -15.11 -14.83
CA ASP A 235 -11.28 -16.41 -15.45
C ASP A 235 -11.88 -17.39 -14.43
N GLY A 236 -11.34 -17.43 -13.21
CA GLY A 236 -11.85 -18.29 -12.14
C GLY A 236 -13.25 -17.90 -11.68
N ALA A 237 -13.51 -16.60 -11.54
CA ALA A 237 -14.82 -16.10 -11.16
C ALA A 237 -15.85 -16.31 -12.29
N LYS A 238 -15.47 -16.05 -13.53
CA LYS A 238 -16.30 -16.30 -14.72
C LYS A 238 -16.67 -17.78 -14.85
N ALA A 239 -15.75 -18.68 -14.58
CA ALA A 239 -16.02 -20.13 -14.59
C ALA A 239 -17.04 -20.56 -13.52
N GLN A 240 -17.24 -19.75 -12.48
CA GLN A 240 -18.24 -19.95 -11.42
C GLN A 240 -19.54 -19.16 -11.66
N GLU A 241 -19.76 -18.60 -12.87
CA GLU A 241 -20.91 -17.75 -13.20
C GLU A 241 -22.26 -18.29 -12.69
N PRO A 242 -22.64 -19.56 -12.89
CA PRO A 242 -23.97 -20.02 -12.47
C PRO A 242 -24.22 -19.87 -10.96
N ALA A 243 -23.23 -20.19 -10.14
CA ALA A 243 -23.34 -20.08 -8.69
C ALA A 243 -23.25 -18.62 -8.23
N LEU A 244 -22.32 -17.87 -8.81
CA LEU A 244 -22.08 -16.45 -8.48
C LEU A 244 -23.30 -15.58 -8.85
N ALA A 245 -23.83 -15.72 -10.07
CA ALA A 245 -25.01 -15.00 -10.51
C ALA A 245 -26.26 -15.38 -9.70
N ALA A 246 -26.44 -16.66 -9.36
CA ALA A 246 -27.56 -17.07 -8.50
C ALA A 246 -27.50 -16.44 -7.11
N PHE A 247 -26.32 -16.34 -6.50
CA PHE A 247 -26.13 -15.69 -5.21
C PHE A 247 -26.35 -14.18 -5.32
N LEU A 248 -25.64 -13.49 -6.22
CA LEU A 248 -25.66 -12.04 -6.34
C LEU A 248 -27.02 -11.50 -6.82
N SER A 249 -27.74 -12.23 -7.71
CA SER A 249 -29.10 -11.87 -8.10
C SER A 249 -30.08 -11.94 -6.92
N ARG A 250 -29.92 -12.92 -6.03
CA ARG A 250 -30.72 -13.01 -4.81
C ARG A 250 -30.48 -11.79 -3.91
N GLN A 251 -29.22 -11.40 -3.74
CA GLN A 251 -28.86 -10.20 -2.98
C GLN A 251 -29.40 -8.92 -3.65
N ALA A 252 -29.22 -8.81 -4.97
CA ALA A 252 -29.74 -7.67 -5.72
C ALA A 252 -31.25 -7.50 -5.56
N ALA A 253 -32.01 -8.61 -5.61
CA ALA A 253 -33.46 -8.59 -5.39
C ALA A 253 -33.82 -8.23 -3.93
N ALA A 254 -33.12 -8.79 -2.94
CA ALA A 254 -33.37 -8.55 -1.52
C ALA A 254 -33.14 -7.09 -1.13
N TYR A 255 -32.10 -6.46 -1.67
CA TYR A 255 -31.68 -5.10 -1.37
C TYR A 255 -32.06 -4.07 -2.46
N LYS A 256 -32.93 -4.46 -3.39
CA LYS A 256 -33.46 -3.60 -4.46
C LYS A 256 -32.37 -2.87 -5.26
N LEU A 257 -31.28 -3.57 -5.57
CA LEU A 257 -30.18 -3.00 -6.35
C LEU A 257 -30.58 -2.81 -7.81
N THR A 258 -30.06 -1.76 -8.44
CA THR A 258 -30.37 -1.43 -9.84
C THR A 258 -29.82 -2.48 -10.82
N ASN A 259 -28.61 -2.98 -10.57
CA ASN A 259 -28.02 -4.08 -11.34
C ASN A 259 -28.52 -5.40 -10.81
N THR A 260 -29.18 -6.20 -11.65
CA THR A 260 -29.80 -7.49 -11.28
C THR A 260 -28.80 -8.62 -11.09
N LYS A 261 -27.56 -8.47 -11.58
CA LYS A 261 -26.48 -9.45 -11.46
C LYS A 261 -26.83 -10.84 -12.06
N ALA A 262 -27.68 -10.84 -13.10
CA ALA A 262 -28.24 -12.07 -13.67
C ALA A 262 -27.22 -12.88 -14.50
N THR A 263 -26.19 -12.22 -15.00
CA THR A 263 -25.14 -12.82 -15.83
C THR A 263 -23.75 -12.35 -15.38
N TRP A 264 -22.70 -13.08 -15.83
CA TRP A 264 -21.33 -12.61 -15.67
C TRP A 264 -21.13 -11.19 -16.23
N ALA A 265 -21.71 -10.90 -17.38
CA ALA A 265 -21.60 -9.57 -17.98
C ALA A 265 -22.19 -8.46 -17.10
N ASP A 266 -23.23 -8.73 -16.32
CA ASP A 266 -23.81 -7.78 -15.37
C ASP A 266 -22.89 -7.60 -14.16
N ILE A 267 -22.30 -8.69 -13.66
CA ILE A 267 -21.34 -8.68 -12.54
C ILE A 267 -20.07 -7.95 -12.96
N GLN A 268 -19.51 -8.30 -14.11
CA GLN A 268 -18.35 -7.64 -14.70
C GLN A 268 -18.57 -6.13 -14.82
N ARG A 269 -19.69 -5.73 -15.44
CA ARG A 269 -20.05 -4.30 -15.59
C ARG A 269 -20.15 -3.61 -14.24
N ASN A 270 -20.70 -4.26 -13.22
CA ASN A 270 -20.81 -3.69 -11.89
C ASN A 270 -19.46 -3.40 -11.26
N ILE A 271 -18.54 -4.36 -11.33
CA ILE A 271 -17.17 -4.20 -10.82
C ILE A 271 -16.41 -3.14 -11.61
N GLU A 272 -16.40 -3.25 -12.94
CA GLU A 272 -15.64 -2.36 -13.81
C GLU A 272 -16.14 -0.92 -13.73
N SER A 273 -17.46 -0.69 -13.86
CA SER A 273 -18.01 0.66 -13.81
C SER A 273 -18.06 1.24 -12.40
N GLY A 274 -18.32 0.42 -11.38
CA GLY A 274 -18.44 0.88 -10.01
C GLY A 274 -17.11 1.15 -9.31
N ILE A 275 -16.02 0.50 -9.73
CA ILE A 275 -14.71 0.70 -9.11
C ILE A 275 -13.76 1.43 -10.08
N PHE A 276 -13.51 0.85 -11.25
CA PHE A 276 -12.40 1.26 -12.10
C PHE A 276 -12.74 2.44 -13.01
N GLU A 277 -13.85 2.37 -13.73
CA GLU A 277 -14.28 3.48 -14.60
C GLU A 277 -14.70 4.70 -13.77
N ASP A 278 -15.35 4.51 -12.62
CA ASP A 278 -15.66 5.60 -11.68
C ASP A 278 -14.37 6.28 -11.20
N THR A 279 -13.35 5.50 -10.85
CA THR A 279 -12.04 6.02 -10.44
C THR A 279 -11.37 6.83 -11.56
N LEU A 280 -11.36 6.32 -12.80
CA LEU A 280 -10.80 7.04 -13.95
C LEU A 280 -11.54 8.35 -14.22
N ALA A 281 -12.88 8.36 -14.06
CA ALA A 281 -13.70 9.56 -14.21
C ALA A 281 -13.51 10.58 -13.09
N HIS A 282 -13.15 10.11 -11.88
CA HIS A 282 -12.99 10.94 -10.68
C HIS A 282 -11.55 10.87 -10.12
N ARG A 283 -10.56 11.03 -11.00
CA ARG A 283 -9.13 10.94 -10.67
C ARG A 283 -8.73 11.70 -9.40
N ASN A 284 -9.38 12.82 -9.09
CA ASN A 284 -9.12 13.62 -7.91
C ASN A 284 -9.48 12.92 -6.59
N ARG A 285 -10.23 11.83 -6.61
CA ARG A 285 -10.51 11.01 -5.41
C ARG A 285 -9.34 10.11 -5.02
N ILE A 286 -8.42 9.85 -5.96
CA ILE A 286 -7.21 9.06 -5.73
C ILE A 286 -5.93 9.90 -5.87
N GLU A 287 -6.03 11.22 -5.69
CA GLU A 287 -4.88 12.11 -5.80
C GLU A 287 -3.87 11.84 -4.68
N SER A 288 -2.62 11.63 -5.05
CA SER A 288 -1.53 11.28 -4.14
C SER A 288 -0.19 11.78 -4.69
N ASN A 289 0.89 11.55 -3.91
CA ASN A 289 2.25 11.85 -4.32
C ASN A 289 2.58 11.22 -5.67
N TYR A 290 3.18 12.02 -6.53
CA TYR A 290 3.59 11.56 -7.86
C TYR A 290 4.61 10.40 -7.74
N PRO A 291 4.54 9.33 -8.53
CA PRO A 291 3.60 9.10 -9.65
C PRO A 291 2.40 8.18 -9.30
N ARG A 292 2.06 8.00 -8.02
CA ARG A 292 1.08 6.99 -7.55
C ARG A 292 -0.24 7.04 -8.30
N THR A 293 -0.82 8.23 -8.44
CA THR A 293 -2.11 8.41 -9.16
C THR A 293 -2.00 8.03 -10.62
N ASP A 294 -0.93 8.48 -11.29
CA ASP A 294 -0.69 8.17 -12.71
C ASP A 294 -0.49 6.68 -12.92
N MET A 295 0.26 6.03 -12.04
CA MET A 295 0.46 4.57 -12.04
C MET A 295 -0.84 3.81 -11.83
N THR A 296 -1.70 4.25 -10.91
CA THR A 296 -3.00 3.60 -10.68
C THR A 296 -3.90 3.71 -11.91
N ASN A 297 -3.97 4.88 -12.55
CA ASN A 297 -4.72 5.04 -13.79
C ASN A 297 -4.17 4.16 -14.92
N LEU A 298 -2.85 4.06 -15.04
CA LEU A 298 -2.20 3.19 -16.02
C LEU A 298 -2.56 1.71 -15.80
N VAL A 299 -2.49 1.24 -14.54
CA VAL A 299 -2.86 -0.14 -14.17
C VAL A 299 -4.32 -0.41 -14.48
N ILE A 300 -5.23 0.48 -14.11
CA ILE A 300 -6.66 0.32 -14.40
C ILE A 300 -6.88 0.23 -15.93
N ASN A 301 -6.28 1.11 -16.71
CA ASN A 301 -6.39 1.07 -18.18
C ASN A 301 -5.83 -0.23 -18.77
N ALA A 302 -4.71 -0.73 -18.23
CA ALA A 302 -4.16 -2.02 -18.65
C ALA A 302 -5.12 -3.17 -18.32
N VAL A 303 -5.60 -3.26 -17.08
CA VAL A 303 -6.52 -4.32 -16.65
C VAL A 303 -7.80 -4.34 -17.49
N LEU A 304 -8.36 -3.17 -17.81
CA LEU A 304 -9.62 -3.11 -18.57
C LEU A 304 -9.46 -3.42 -20.06
N ARG A 305 -8.28 -3.18 -20.67
CA ARG A 305 -8.19 -3.12 -22.15
C ARG A 305 -6.95 -3.78 -22.75
N TRP A 306 -6.03 -4.33 -21.95
CA TRP A 306 -4.86 -5.02 -22.48
C TRP A 306 -5.27 -6.28 -23.27
N PRO A 307 -4.62 -6.61 -24.39
CA PRO A 307 -3.49 -5.91 -25.05
C PRO A 307 -3.89 -4.82 -26.06
N SER A 308 -5.19 -4.56 -26.24
CA SER A 308 -5.68 -3.64 -27.30
C SER A 308 -5.19 -2.21 -27.14
N ASN A 309 -4.83 -1.80 -25.91
CA ASN A 309 -4.34 -0.45 -25.59
C ASN A 309 -2.84 -0.38 -25.28
N ARG A 310 -2.05 -1.36 -25.74
CA ARG A 310 -0.61 -1.46 -25.46
C ARG A 310 0.15 -0.16 -25.75
N GLU A 311 -0.11 0.47 -26.89
CA GLU A 311 0.57 1.70 -27.27
C GLU A 311 0.20 2.88 -26.34
N ALA A 312 -1.04 2.97 -25.90
CA ALA A 312 -1.46 3.98 -24.93
C ALA A 312 -0.78 3.78 -23.57
N VAL A 313 -0.72 2.53 -23.09
CA VAL A 313 -0.02 2.17 -21.84
C VAL A 313 1.47 2.51 -21.92
N LEU A 314 2.12 2.23 -23.05
CA LEU A 314 3.53 2.61 -23.28
C LEU A 314 3.71 4.14 -23.29
N SER A 315 2.82 4.89 -23.94
CA SER A 315 2.88 6.34 -23.97
C SER A 315 2.70 6.97 -22.58
N ASP A 316 1.73 6.48 -21.81
CA ASP A 316 1.49 6.96 -20.45
C ASP A 316 2.69 6.63 -19.53
N LEU A 317 3.24 5.42 -19.66
CA LEU A 317 4.43 5.02 -18.90
C LEU A 317 5.66 5.84 -19.29
N ASP A 318 5.85 6.13 -20.57
CA ASP A 318 6.95 6.98 -21.05
C ASP A 318 6.89 8.38 -20.43
N ALA A 319 5.70 8.99 -20.37
CA ALA A 319 5.49 10.29 -19.72
C ALA A 319 5.77 10.23 -18.20
N ILE A 320 5.38 9.11 -17.54
CA ILE A 320 5.69 8.90 -16.13
C ILE A 320 7.21 8.77 -15.92
N ILE A 321 7.90 7.99 -16.74
CA ILE A 321 9.35 7.82 -16.64
C ILE A 321 10.07 9.14 -16.87
N GLU A 322 9.70 9.89 -17.93
CA GLU A 322 10.30 11.19 -18.23
C GLU A 322 10.28 12.11 -17.02
N LYS A 323 9.12 12.27 -16.38
CA LYS A 323 8.97 13.13 -15.22
C LYS A 323 9.64 12.56 -13.96
N SER A 324 9.56 11.23 -13.76
CA SER A 324 10.15 10.55 -12.59
C SER A 324 11.68 10.54 -12.60
N THR A 325 12.31 10.70 -13.78
CA THR A 325 13.76 10.58 -13.97
C THR A 325 14.42 11.87 -14.45
N ALA A 326 13.68 12.99 -14.42
CA ALA A 326 14.10 14.26 -14.99
C ALA A 326 15.34 14.87 -14.33
N VAL A 327 15.63 14.53 -13.07
CA VAL A 327 16.71 15.12 -12.28
C VAL A 327 17.75 14.04 -11.95
N ASP A 328 18.76 13.89 -12.81
CA ASP A 328 19.84 12.91 -12.69
C ASP A 328 19.37 11.45 -12.55
N GLY A 329 18.23 11.10 -13.15
CA GLY A 329 17.62 9.77 -13.06
C GLY A 329 16.60 9.63 -11.93
N MET A 330 16.24 10.70 -11.24
CA MET A 330 15.28 10.73 -10.15
C MET A 330 14.28 11.87 -10.33
N SER A 331 13.22 11.90 -9.53
CA SER A 331 12.43 13.10 -9.34
C SER A 331 13.24 14.16 -8.57
N GLY A 332 12.90 15.44 -8.71
CA GLY A 332 13.52 16.51 -7.93
C GLY A 332 13.09 16.56 -6.46
N GLU A 333 12.30 15.58 -6.01
CA GLU A 333 11.85 15.47 -4.63
C GLU A 333 13.00 15.03 -3.72
N LYS A 334 13.18 15.73 -2.61
CA LYS A 334 14.15 15.39 -1.57
C LYS A 334 13.63 14.25 -0.67
N GLY A 335 14.33 13.96 0.41
CA GLY A 335 14.01 12.78 1.21
C GLY A 335 14.64 11.53 0.60
N LEU A 336 15.95 11.59 0.35
CA LEU A 336 16.72 10.48 -0.21
C LEU A 336 16.52 9.19 0.61
N ALA A 337 16.30 8.07 -0.09
CA ALA A 337 15.93 6.78 0.52
C ALA A 337 14.60 6.80 1.30
N GLY A 338 13.80 7.82 1.08
CA GLY A 338 12.45 7.99 1.59
C GLY A 338 11.51 8.40 0.47
N TYR A 339 11.09 9.66 0.46
CA TYR A 339 10.14 10.18 -0.54
C TYR A 339 10.65 10.10 -1.98
N SER A 340 11.94 10.36 -2.23
CA SER A 340 12.51 10.22 -3.58
C SER A 340 12.45 8.79 -4.13
N SER A 341 12.33 7.77 -3.27
CA SER A 341 12.22 6.37 -3.68
C SER A 341 10.81 5.94 -4.11
N ILE A 342 9.79 6.80 -3.95
CA ILE A 342 8.41 6.52 -4.36
C ILE A 342 8.36 6.25 -5.87
N ALA A 343 9.03 7.06 -6.67
CA ALA A 343 9.01 6.92 -8.12
C ALA A 343 9.67 5.61 -8.62
N PRO A 344 10.91 5.26 -8.25
CA PRO A 344 11.49 3.99 -8.69
C PRO A 344 10.72 2.77 -8.15
N SER A 345 10.18 2.81 -6.94
CA SER A 345 9.35 1.72 -6.41
C SER A 345 8.07 1.53 -7.23
N ALA A 346 7.38 2.60 -7.58
CA ALA A 346 6.19 2.54 -8.41
C ALA A 346 6.50 2.06 -9.84
N LEU A 347 7.60 2.51 -10.44
CA LEU A 347 8.05 2.05 -11.74
C LEU A 347 8.41 0.56 -11.73
N ALA A 348 9.06 0.08 -10.67
CA ALA A 348 9.36 -1.35 -10.50
C ALA A 348 8.08 -2.18 -10.39
N GLU A 349 7.12 -1.75 -9.59
CA GLU A 349 5.84 -2.44 -9.41
C GLU A 349 5.13 -2.71 -10.74
N ILE A 350 4.96 -1.69 -11.59
CA ILE A 350 4.33 -1.89 -12.89
C ILE A 350 5.16 -2.77 -13.81
N MET A 351 6.49 -2.60 -13.83
CA MET A 351 7.36 -3.38 -14.70
C MET A 351 7.40 -4.85 -14.32
N ILE A 352 7.36 -5.18 -13.04
CA ILE A 352 7.22 -6.55 -12.54
C ILE A 352 5.99 -7.24 -13.13
N GLN A 353 4.87 -6.54 -13.25
CA GLN A 353 3.66 -7.10 -13.85
C GLN A 353 3.74 -7.13 -15.39
N MET A 354 4.19 -6.05 -16.02
CA MET A 354 4.21 -5.93 -17.48
C MET A 354 5.17 -6.92 -18.15
N VAL A 355 6.32 -7.22 -17.56
CA VAL A 355 7.27 -8.22 -18.12
C VAL A 355 6.73 -9.65 -18.11
N ARG A 356 5.70 -9.92 -17.30
CA ARG A 356 4.99 -11.21 -17.30
C ARG A 356 3.99 -11.32 -18.45
N LEU A 357 3.40 -10.20 -18.84
CA LEU A 357 2.42 -10.10 -19.93
C LEU A 357 3.10 -10.01 -21.30
N ASP A 358 4.21 -9.28 -21.38
CA ASP A 358 4.99 -9.04 -22.59
C ASP A 358 6.49 -9.07 -22.24
N PRO A 359 7.21 -10.16 -22.56
CA PRO A 359 8.65 -10.29 -22.24
C PRO A 359 9.54 -9.21 -22.86
N GLU A 360 9.14 -8.61 -24.01
CA GLU A 360 9.89 -7.55 -24.67
C GLU A 360 9.58 -6.14 -24.12
N PHE A 361 8.61 -6.02 -23.22
CA PHE A 361 8.14 -4.73 -22.73
C PHE A 361 9.26 -3.92 -22.05
N LEU A 362 10.04 -4.55 -21.16
CA LEU A 362 11.15 -3.89 -20.47
C LEU A 362 12.21 -3.39 -21.43
N LYS A 363 12.56 -4.21 -22.43
CA LYS A 363 13.53 -3.79 -23.45
C LYS A 363 13.02 -2.59 -24.24
N THR A 364 11.75 -2.62 -24.65
CA THR A 364 11.09 -1.49 -25.32
C THR A 364 11.17 -0.21 -24.48
N VAL A 365 10.88 -0.30 -23.19
CA VAL A 365 10.94 0.86 -22.26
C VAL A 365 12.37 1.39 -22.13
N VAL A 366 13.36 0.54 -21.94
CA VAL A 366 14.77 0.95 -21.78
C VAL A 366 15.32 1.54 -23.08
N ASP A 367 14.96 0.99 -24.24
CA ASP A 367 15.36 1.53 -25.56
C ASP A 367 14.75 2.92 -25.81
N LEU A 368 13.48 3.14 -25.43
CA LEU A 368 12.81 4.44 -25.52
C LEU A 368 13.35 5.46 -24.52
N ARG A 369 13.58 5.04 -23.29
CA ARG A 369 14.00 5.89 -22.16
C ARG A 369 15.14 5.25 -21.36
N PRO A 370 16.39 5.46 -21.77
CA PRO A 370 17.55 4.97 -20.98
C PRO A 370 17.60 5.53 -19.54
N SER A 371 16.95 6.67 -19.28
CA SER A 371 16.79 7.23 -17.93
C SER A 371 16.01 6.31 -16.96
N PHE A 372 15.22 5.37 -17.47
CA PHE A 372 14.56 4.35 -16.66
C PHE A 372 15.57 3.55 -15.81
N HIS A 373 16.67 3.11 -16.43
CA HIS A 373 17.76 2.44 -15.71
C HIS A 373 18.36 3.34 -14.61
N GLN A 374 18.51 4.63 -14.89
CA GLN A 374 19.09 5.58 -13.95
C GLN A 374 18.26 5.73 -12.66
N ALA A 375 16.94 5.52 -12.72
CA ALA A 375 16.09 5.55 -11.53
C ALA A 375 16.51 4.51 -10.48
N PHE A 376 16.96 3.34 -10.92
CA PHE A 376 17.46 2.29 -10.03
C PHE A 376 18.94 2.50 -9.69
N ARG A 377 19.73 2.99 -10.64
CA ARG A 377 21.14 3.27 -10.43
C ARG A 377 21.39 4.40 -9.44
N PHE A 378 20.54 5.41 -9.37
CA PHE A 378 20.67 6.55 -8.46
C PHE A 378 20.80 6.12 -6.99
N ASN A 379 19.94 5.22 -6.54
CA ASN A 379 19.98 4.70 -5.17
C ASN A 379 21.19 3.76 -4.91
N ILE A 380 21.79 3.20 -5.94
CA ILE A 380 23.06 2.48 -5.82
C ILE A 380 24.21 3.50 -5.67
N ASP A 381 24.27 4.47 -6.57
CA ASP A 381 25.35 5.47 -6.63
C ASP A 381 25.42 6.35 -5.38
N THR A 382 24.30 6.56 -4.68
CA THR A 382 24.25 7.44 -3.50
C THR A 382 24.44 6.70 -2.18
N ARG A 383 24.63 5.38 -2.17
CA ARG A 383 24.97 4.63 -0.95
C ARG A 383 26.37 4.99 -0.44
N CYS A 384 26.48 5.14 0.85
CA CYS A 384 27.74 5.41 1.55
C CYS A 384 28.13 4.20 2.39
N MET A 385 29.24 3.55 2.01
CA MET A 385 29.81 2.40 2.74
C MET A 385 28.81 1.23 2.92
N GLU A 386 27.85 1.07 2.00
CA GLU A 386 26.80 0.03 2.01
C GLU A 386 25.85 0.05 3.23
N GLU A 387 26.08 0.94 4.17
CA GLU A 387 25.31 1.04 5.42
C GLU A 387 24.52 2.33 5.58
N TRP A 388 24.77 3.35 4.73
CA TRP A 388 24.22 4.67 4.91
C TRP A 388 23.74 5.28 3.60
N TYR A 389 22.77 6.17 3.71
CA TYR A 389 22.45 7.16 2.69
C TYR A 389 22.65 8.57 3.25
N PRO A 390 23.05 9.56 2.42
CA PRO A 390 22.98 10.96 2.81
C PRO A 390 21.60 11.34 3.34
N ARG A 391 21.56 12.07 4.44
CA ARG A 391 20.29 12.49 5.05
C ARG A 391 19.86 13.83 4.52
N VAL A 392 19.44 13.83 3.27
CA VAL A 392 18.97 15.01 2.57
C VAL A 392 17.46 15.06 2.65
N GLY A 393 16.92 16.06 3.36
CA GLY A 393 15.48 16.22 3.57
C GLY A 393 14.87 15.12 4.46
N ASP A 394 13.60 14.82 4.25
CA ASP A 394 12.81 13.86 5.03
C ASP A 394 13.27 12.42 4.81
N THR A 395 14.42 12.06 5.33
CA THR A 395 15.01 10.75 5.18
C THR A 395 15.63 10.20 6.46
N GLY A 396 15.40 8.92 6.71
CA GLY A 396 16.01 8.19 7.81
C GLY A 396 15.74 8.79 9.19
N ALA A 397 16.38 8.23 10.19
CA ALA A 397 16.35 8.75 11.56
C ALA A 397 17.77 8.92 12.08
N PHE A 398 17.98 9.89 12.95
CA PHE A 398 19.26 10.18 13.59
C PHE A 398 19.98 8.91 14.06
N GLY A 399 21.27 8.79 13.68
CA GLY A 399 22.13 7.69 14.11
C GLY A 399 21.78 6.28 13.58
N ARG A 400 20.74 6.13 12.76
CA ARG A 400 20.33 4.81 12.24
C ARG A 400 20.97 4.52 10.90
N LYS A 401 21.54 3.32 10.80
CA LYS A 401 22.00 2.75 9.52
C LYS A 401 20.82 2.42 8.61
N ASN A 402 21.02 2.52 7.32
CA ASN A 402 20.10 2.03 6.30
C ASN A 402 20.89 1.18 5.31
N SER A 403 21.07 -0.09 5.65
CA SER A 403 21.81 -1.07 4.82
C SER A 403 20.97 -1.61 3.67
N ARG A 404 19.67 -1.35 3.64
CA ARG A 404 18.78 -1.82 2.58
C ARG A 404 18.91 -0.92 1.35
N TYR A 405 18.79 -1.53 0.19
CA TYR A 405 18.61 -0.79 -1.05
C TYR A 405 17.28 -0.01 -1.01
N ALA A 406 17.32 1.27 -1.38
CA ALA A 406 16.18 2.16 -1.22
C ALA A 406 15.31 2.28 -2.48
N GLY A 407 15.78 1.85 -3.63
CA GLY A 407 15.06 2.03 -4.90
C GLY A 407 13.81 1.15 -5.06
N LEU A 408 13.76 0.01 -4.37
CA LEU A 408 12.58 -0.85 -4.25
C LEU A 408 12.72 -1.80 -3.05
N SER A 409 11.61 -2.38 -2.61
CA SER A 409 11.62 -3.49 -1.65
C SER A 409 11.79 -4.82 -2.38
N PHE A 410 12.71 -5.66 -1.91
CA PHE A 410 12.84 -7.03 -2.40
C PHE A 410 11.85 -8.01 -1.76
N THR A 411 11.08 -7.57 -0.76
CA THR A 411 9.99 -8.36 -0.18
C THR A 411 8.72 -8.07 -0.98
N PRO A 412 8.13 -9.04 -1.68
CA PRO A 412 6.88 -8.84 -2.39
C PRO A 412 5.72 -8.62 -1.40
N ASP A 413 4.77 -7.76 -1.75
CA ASP A 413 3.60 -7.46 -0.93
C ASP A 413 2.63 -8.64 -0.90
N SER A 414 2.54 -9.38 -2.00
CA SER A 414 1.66 -10.54 -2.15
C SER A 414 2.40 -11.73 -2.75
N ALA A 415 1.98 -12.94 -2.37
CA ALA A 415 2.46 -14.19 -2.99
C ALA A 415 2.13 -14.29 -4.50
N ALA A 416 1.15 -13.52 -4.97
CA ALA A 416 0.74 -13.47 -6.37
C ALA A 416 1.51 -12.44 -7.19
N ASP A 417 2.30 -11.57 -6.55
CA ASP A 417 3.12 -10.58 -7.24
C ASP A 417 4.35 -11.25 -7.85
N GLY A 418 4.83 -10.68 -8.94
CA GLY A 418 6.12 -11.08 -9.50
C GLY A 418 7.25 -10.67 -8.57
N SER A 419 8.41 -11.29 -8.77
CA SER A 419 9.55 -11.07 -7.90
C SER A 419 10.36 -9.84 -8.30
N PRO A 420 10.69 -8.95 -7.36
CA PRO A 420 11.68 -7.89 -7.57
C PRO A 420 13.07 -8.44 -7.96
N TYR A 421 13.42 -9.65 -7.53
CA TYR A 421 14.66 -10.32 -7.95
C TYR A 421 14.63 -10.68 -9.44
N SER A 422 13.52 -11.24 -9.93
CA SER A 422 13.34 -11.52 -11.36
C SER A 422 13.37 -10.23 -12.18
N PHE A 423 12.78 -9.15 -11.70
CA PHE A 423 12.80 -7.85 -12.37
C PHE A 423 14.24 -7.28 -12.47
N PHE A 424 15.01 -7.29 -11.39
CA PHE A 424 16.40 -6.81 -11.41
C PHE A 424 17.30 -7.64 -12.31
N TRP A 425 17.07 -8.96 -12.36
CA TRP A 425 17.77 -9.83 -13.30
C TRP A 425 17.47 -9.46 -14.75
N LYS A 426 16.20 -9.27 -15.10
CA LYS A 426 15.79 -8.84 -16.45
C LYS A 426 16.33 -7.45 -16.80
N LEU A 427 16.35 -6.54 -15.85
CA LEU A 427 16.95 -5.22 -16.04
C LEU A 427 18.46 -5.31 -16.29
N TYR A 428 19.16 -6.23 -15.60
CA TYR A 428 20.56 -6.54 -15.87
C TYR A 428 20.75 -7.12 -17.28
N GLU A 429 19.91 -8.05 -17.71
CA GLU A 429 20.00 -8.64 -19.07
C GLU A 429 19.87 -7.58 -20.18
N VAL A 430 19.06 -6.55 -19.97
CA VAL A 430 18.86 -5.44 -20.92
C VAL A 430 20.00 -4.41 -20.85
N THR A 431 20.50 -4.09 -19.65
CA THR A 431 21.42 -2.97 -19.42
C THR A 431 22.89 -3.38 -19.30
N ASN A 432 23.16 -4.66 -19.00
CA ASN A 432 24.47 -5.19 -18.64
C ASN A 432 25.13 -4.49 -17.43
N ASP A 433 24.34 -3.94 -16.50
CA ASP A 433 24.84 -3.31 -15.27
C ASP A 433 24.96 -4.33 -14.13
N PRO A 434 26.18 -4.81 -13.78
CA PRO A 434 26.36 -5.85 -12.78
C PRO A 434 25.96 -5.39 -11.36
N ALA A 435 25.94 -4.08 -11.10
CA ALA A 435 25.55 -3.56 -9.80
C ALA A 435 24.10 -3.93 -9.43
N LEU A 436 23.23 -4.15 -10.42
CA LEU A 436 21.87 -4.63 -10.19
C LEU A 436 21.88 -6.05 -9.61
N VAL A 437 22.75 -6.93 -10.14
CA VAL A 437 22.88 -8.30 -9.64
C VAL A 437 23.54 -8.33 -8.27
N GLN A 438 24.56 -7.48 -8.06
CA GLN A 438 25.21 -7.36 -6.74
C GLN A 438 24.23 -6.88 -5.67
N VAL A 439 23.42 -5.83 -5.94
CA VAL A 439 22.39 -5.35 -5.03
C VAL A 439 21.35 -6.43 -4.73
N MET A 440 20.88 -7.11 -5.76
CA MET A 440 19.93 -8.23 -5.63
C MET A 440 20.50 -9.33 -4.74
N TYR A 441 21.74 -9.76 -4.98
CA TYR A 441 22.42 -10.79 -4.21
C TYR A 441 22.61 -10.39 -2.74
N LEU A 442 23.06 -9.16 -2.49
CA LEU A 442 23.21 -8.61 -1.14
C LEU A 442 21.86 -8.48 -0.42
N SER A 443 20.79 -8.15 -1.13
CA SER A 443 19.44 -8.08 -0.58
C SER A 443 18.88 -9.46 -0.22
N ASN A 444 19.42 -10.53 -0.82
CA ASN A 444 19.17 -11.93 -0.44
C ASN A 444 20.19 -12.46 0.58
N GLU A 445 20.67 -11.59 1.47
CA GLU A 445 21.66 -11.95 2.53
C GLU A 445 22.96 -12.57 1.99
N ALA A 446 23.38 -12.18 0.80
CA ALA A 446 24.52 -12.75 0.08
C ALA A 446 24.42 -14.28 -0.11
N LYS A 447 23.23 -14.76 -0.38
CA LYS A 447 22.93 -16.18 -0.63
C LYS A 447 22.26 -16.35 -1.99
N LEU A 448 22.48 -17.51 -2.61
CA LEU A 448 21.78 -17.91 -3.83
C LEU A 448 20.46 -18.63 -3.52
N ASP A 449 20.40 -19.28 -2.36
CA ASP A 449 19.25 -20.07 -1.95
C ASP A 449 17.97 -19.22 -1.92
N GLY A 450 16.90 -19.80 -2.43
CA GLY A 450 15.58 -19.13 -2.55
C GLY A 450 15.43 -18.23 -3.78
N LEU A 451 16.52 -17.72 -4.39
CA LEU A 451 16.40 -16.90 -5.59
C LEU A 451 15.72 -17.69 -6.75
N PRO A 452 14.86 -17.03 -7.52
CA PRO A 452 14.46 -15.62 -7.47
C PRO A 452 13.29 -15.31 -6.53
N HIS A 453 12.84 -16.20 -5.66
CA HIS A 453 11.62 -16.07 -4.83
C HIS A 453 10.35 -15.78 -5.67
N ASP A 454 10.29 -16.32 -6.86
CA ASP A 454 9.23 -16.08 -7.84
C ASP A 454 8.49 -17.40 -8.15
N LEU A 455 7.21 -17.48 -7.77
CA LEU A 455 6.38 -18.66 -8.03
C LEU A 455 6.05 -18.86 -9.51
N PHE A 456 6.22 -17.83 -10.31
CA PHE A 456 5.83 -17.79 -11.73
C PHE A 456 7.04 -17.57 -12.66
N GLY A 457 8.23 -17.51 -12.07
CA GLY A 457 9.48 -17.24 -12.78
C GLY A 457 10.14 -18.46 -13.40
N GLU A 458 11.37 -18.26 -13.84
CA GLU A 458 12.23 -19.31 -14.39
C GLU A 458 12.61 -20.37 -13.32
N ASP A 459 13.17 -21.52 -13.80
CA ASP A 459 13.71 -22.55 -12.92
C ASP A 459 14.75 -21.96 -11.96
N PRO A 460 14.54 -22.06 -10.64
CA PRO A 460 15.43 -21.43 -9.65
C PRO A 460 16.90 -21.89 -9.74
N GLU A 461 17.14 -23.14 -10.12
CA GLU A 461 18.50 -23.67 -10.23
C GLU A 461 19.27 -23.01 -11.38
N ILE A 462 18.60 -22.78 -12.50
CA ILE A 462 19.15 -22.04 -13.65
C ILE A 462 19.41 -20.60 -13.27
N PHE A 463 18.43 -19.94 -12.65
CA PHE A 463 18.55 -18.55 -12.18
C PHE A 463 19.74 -18.38 -11.23
N GLN A 464 19.86 -19.24 -10.23
CA GLN A 464 20.96 -19.21 -9.24
C GLN A 464 22.32 -19.41 -9.88
N SER A 465 22.43 -20.33 -10.86
CA SER A 465 23.68 -20.56 -11.59
C SER A 465 24.11 -19.30 -12.35
N ARG A 466 23.19 -18.64 -13.03
CA ARG A 466 23.45 -17.39 -13.79
C ARG A 466 23.85 -16.23 -12.88
N VAL A 467 23.16 -16.07 -11.75
CA VAL A 467 23.53 -15.07 -10.72
C VAL A 467 24.94 -15.37 -10.19
N LYS A 468 25.24 -16.64 -9.89
CA LYS A 468 26.56 -17.03 -9.42
C LYS A 468 27.66 -16.68 -10.42
N GLU A 469 27.46 -16.92 -11.71
CA GLU A 469 28.45 -16.58 -12.75
C GLU A 469 28.77 -15.08 -12.77
N VAL A 470 27.75 -14.21 -12.56
CA VAL A 470 27.97 -12.75 -12.49
C VAL A 470 28.75 -12.40 -11.21
N ILE A 471 28.37 -12.95 -10.07
CA ILE A 471 29.03 -12.67 -8.78
C ILE A 471 30.46 -13.21 -8.75
N ASP A 472 30.74 -14.39 -9.33
CA ASP A 472 32.09 -14.93 -9.45
C ASP A 472 33.00 -14.04 -10.32
N ARG A 473 32.46 -13.40 -11.34
CA ARG A 473 33.19 -12.51 -12.25
C ARG A 473 33.40 -11.10 -11.68
N GLU A 474 32.33 -10.50 -11.11
CA GLU A 474 32.33 -9.11 -10.69
C GLU A 474 32.61 -8.89 -9.19
N GLY A 475 32.55 -9.96 -8.40
CA GLY A 475 32.60 -9.89 -6.94
C GLY A 475 31.28 -9.48 -6.30
N THR A 476 31.26 -9.47 -4.97
CA THR A 476 30.09 -9.10 -4.17
C THR A 476 30.06 -7.62 -3.80
N GLU A 477 31.21 -6.93 -3.83
CA GLU A 477 31.29 -5.51 -3.49
C GLU A 477 30.93 -4.64 -4.69
N ILE A 478 30.05 -3.65 -4.45
CA ILE A 478 29.74 -2.64 -5.47
C ILE A 478 30.80 -1.54 -5.38
N ASN A 479 31.69 -1.51 -6.36
CA ASN A 479 32.74 -0.50 -6.40
C ASN A 479 32.17 0.86 -6.85
N LEU A 480 31.93 1.76 -5.90
CA LEU A 480 31.40 3.10 -6.12
C LEU A 480 32.52 4.15 -6.01
N GLY A 481 32.78 4.84 -7.10
CA GLY A 481 33.60 6.06 -7.09
C GLY A 481 32.88 7.26 -6.44
N SER A 482 33.58 8.38 -6.33
CA SER A 482 32.95 9.65 -5.98
C SER A 482 31.96 10.05 -7.06
N VAL A 483 30.82 10.67 -6.68
CA VAL A 483 29.75 11.04 -7.58
C VAL A 483 29.23 12.45 -7.31
N ASN A 484 28.83 13.14 -8.36
CA ASN A 484 28.11 14.40 -8.26
C ASN A 484 26.82 14.29 -9.09
N LYS A 485 25.70 14.26 -8.42
CA LYS A 485 24.36 14.35 -8.99
C LYS A 485 24.02 15.84 -9.11
N GLN A 486 24.46 16.45 -10.21
CA GLN A 486 24.54 17.91 -10.39
C GLN A 486 23.18 18.61 -10.32
N ASN A 487 22.18 18.03 -10.99
CA ASN A 487 20.84 18.62 -11.04
C ASN A 487 20.05 18.31 -9.74
N TRP A 488 20.42 17.23 -9.06
CA TRP A 488 19.86 16.87 -7.74
C TRP A 488 20.61 17.56 -6.59
N CYS A 489 21.70 18.27 -6.91
CA CYS A 489 22.55 19.04 -5.99
C CYS A 489 23.19 18.21 -4.87
N LEU A 490 23.55 16.95 -5.13
CA LEU A 490 24.19 16.06 -4.16
C LEU A 490 25.55 15.57 -4.68
N ALA A 491 26.62 15.87 -3.94
CA ALA A 491 27.93 15.31 -4.20
C ALA A 491 28.37 14.37 -3.08
N ILE A 492 29.03 13.27 -3.43
CA ILE A 492 29.57 12.29 -2.49
C ILE A 492 31.02 12.03 -2.87
N LEU A 493 31.94 12.34 -1.94
CA LEU A 493 33.37 12.03 -2.06
C LEU A 493 33.64 10.75 -1.29
N ARG A 494 34.25 9.77 -1.95
CA ARG A 494 34.62 8.49 -1.36
C ARG A 494 36.11 8.28 -1.42
N SER A 495 36.67 7.67 -0.36
CA SER A 495 38.08 7.27 -0.30
C SER A 495 38.30 6.14 0.70
N GLY A 496 39.50 5.52 0.63
CA GLY A 496 39.87 4.41 1.47
C GLY A 496 39.33 3.07 1.01
N GLU A 497 39.84 1.99 1.56
CA GLU A 497 39.46 0.60 1.25
C GLU A 497 39.19 -0.17 2.55
N GLY A 498 38.41 -1.22 2.48
CA GLY A 498 38.10 -2.09 3.62
C GLY A 498 37.60 -1.30 4.85
N ALA A 499 38.26 -1.46 5.99
CA ALA A 499 37.91 -0.79 7.24
C ALA A 499 38.24 0.73 7.26
N ASP A 500 39.05 1.21 6.32
CA ASP A 500 39.43 2.61 6.19
C ASP A 500 38.54 3.37 5.18
N ARG A 501 37.49 2.74 4.66
CA ARG A 501 36.50 3.39 3.79
C ARG A 501 35.82 4.55 4.51
N ARG A 502 35.58 5.60 3.75
CA ARG A 502 34.90 6.81 4.21
C ARG A 502 34.16 7.50 3.08
N ALA A 503 33.11 8.19 3.43
CA ALA A 503 32.30 8.98 2.52
C ALA A 503 31.94 10.33 3.17
N LEU A 504 32.16 11.40 2.43
CA LEU A 504 31.67 12.74 2.76
C LEU A 504 30.66 13.14 1.72
N TRP A 505 29.47 13.54 2.14
CA TRP A 505 28.46 14.05 1.25
C TRP A 505 28.18 15.53 1.55
N ILE A 506 27.70 16.23 0.52
CA ILE A 506 27.22 17.60 0.60
C ILE A 506 25.95 17.73 -0.23
N ASP A 507 24.90 18.24 0.39
CA ASP A 507 23.71 18.78 -0.28
C ASP A 507 23.91 20.27 -0.46
N TYR A 508 23.98 20.75 -1.71
CA TYR A 508 24.35 22.12 -2.01
C TYR A 508 23.21 22.94 -2.62
N ASP A 509 21.97 22.54 -2.36
CA ASP A 509 20.80 23.39 -2.57
C ASP A 509 19.96 23.49 -1.27
N SER A 510 18.89 24.26 -1.33
CA SER A 510 17.92 24.43 -0.24
C SER A 510 16.52 24.48 -0.83
N GLY A 511 16.00 23.34 -1.28
CA GLY A 511 14.69 23.36 -1.90
C GLY A 511 14.18 21.98 -2.30
N GLY A 512 13.07 21.98 -3.00
CA GLY A 512 12.37 20.78 -3.42
C GLY A 512 11.34 20.30 -2.40
N GLY A 513 10.38 19.47 -2.86
CA GLY A 513 9.45 18.78 -1.97
C GLY A 513 10.20 17.91 -0.95
N HIS A 514 9.76 17.93 0.30
CA HIS A 514 10.42 17.21 1.41
C HIS A 514 11.90 17.59 1.65
N GLY A 515 12.34 18.76 1.15
CA GLY A 515 13.64 19.33 1.47
C GLY A 515 13.63 20.04 2.81
N HIS A 516 14.81 20.16 3.43
CA HIS A 516 15.02 20.99 4.61
C HIS A 516 15.64 22.33 4.21
N MET A 517 15.57 23.32 5.09
CA MET A 517 16.15 24.65 4.85
C MET A 517 17.60 24.74 5.33
N ASP A 518 18.37 23.69 5.07
CA ASP A 518 19.74 23.48 5.53
C ASP A 518 20.73 23.32 4.36
N GLY A 519 20.52 24.07 3.30
CA GLY A 519 21.40 24.08 2.12
C GLY A 519 22.88 24.22 2.49
N MET A 520 23.77 23.54 1.77
CA MET A 520 25.17 23.30 2.10
C MET A 520 25.39 22.39 3.31
N ASN A 521 24.38 21.57 3.65
CA ASN A 521 24.49 20.54 4.68
C ASN A 521 25.51 19.47 4.28
N ILE A 522 26.29 18.99 5.24
CA ILE A 522 27.31 17.97 5.05
C ILE A 522 27.15 16.83 6.05
N GLY A 523 27.47 15.64 5.62
CA GLY A 523 27.63 14.49 6.52
C GLY A 523 28.89 13.70 6.21
N TYR A 524 29.42 13.03 7.22
CA TYR A 524 30.65 12.27 7.11
C TYR A 524 30.56 10.92 7.79
N PHE A 525 30.75 9.90 7.00
CA PHE A 525 30.78 8.50 7.44
C PHE A 525 32.21 7.96 7.38
N SER A 526 32.67 7.31 8.44
CA SER A 526 33.95 6.64 8.49
C SER A 526 33.97 5.56 9.57
N LYS A 527 34.70 4.47 9.35
CA LYS A 527 34.88 3.37 10.31
C LYS A 527 33.56 2.80 10.84
N GLY A 528 32.55 2.73 9.99
CA GLY A 528 31.22 2.24 10.36
C GLY A 528 30.42 3.20 11.25
N LEU A 529 30.85 4.47 11.39
CA LEU A 529 30.19 5.50 12.21
C LEU A 529 29.70 6.66 11.36
N ASP A 530 28.61 7.25 11.79
CA ASP A 530 28.12 8.55 11.35
C ASP A 530 28.78 9.62 12.25
N LEU A 531 29.79 10.31 11.72
CA LEU A 531 30.63 11.24 12.49
C LEU A 531 30.14 12.69 12.44
N VAL A 532 29.36 13.04 11.43
CA VAL A 532 28.68 14.34 11.32
C VAL A 532 27.21 14.04 11.00
N PRO A 533 26.43 13.68 12.02
CA PRO A 533 25.08 13.22 11.83
C PRO A 533 24.12 14.36 11.58
N ASP A 534 23.17 14.15 10.71
CA ASP A 534 21.96 14.94 10.53
C ASP A 534 20.78 14.28 11.27
N PHE A 535 19.77 15.07 11.66
CA PHE A 535 18.58 14.53 12.35
C PHE A 535 17.69 13.69 11.44
N GLY A 536 17.77 13.88 10.13
CA GLY A 536 16.94 13.21 9.15
C GLY A 536 15.48 13.65 9.24
N TYR A 537 14.56 12.69 9.13
CA TYR A 537 13.14 12.96 9.25
C TYR A 537 12.82 13.52 10.65
N PRO A 538 12.19 14.72 10.74
CA PRO A 538 11.92 15.32 12.03
C PRO A 538 11.02 14.42 12.88
N PRO A 539 11.22 14.37 14.20
CA PRO A 539 10.35 13.66 15.11
C PRO A 539 8.97 14.34 15.11
N VAL A 540 8.06 13.84 14.29
CA VAL A 540 6.69 14.37 14.19
C VAL A 540 5.95 13.98 15.46
N GLY A 541 5.71 14.95 16.34
CA GLY A 541 4.74 14.86 17.40
C GLY A 541 3.35 15.30 16.91
N TYR A 542 2.30 14.90 17.61
CA TYR A 542 1.00 15.53 17.41
C TYR A 542 1.14 17.03 17.71
N GLY A 543 0.81 17.88 16.79
CA GLY A 543 0.72 19.30 17.03
C GLY A 543 1.78 20.17 16.42
N GLY A 544 2.60 19.70 15.52
CA GLY A 544 3.39 20.65 14.76
C GLY A 544 4.54 20.08 13.95
N TRP A 545 4.50 20.38 12.70
CA TRP A 545 5.69 20.67 11.90
C TRP A 545 6.14 22.07 12.34
N THR A 546 7.17 22.17 13.11
CA THR A 546 7.84 23.46 13.39
C THR A 546 8.93 23.69 12.39
#